data_c1109383a7e7ab5cccecd2e55538a8d0
#
_entry.id   c1109383a7e7ab5cccecd2e55538a8d0
#
_cell.length_a   1.000
_cell.length_b   1.000
_cell.length_c   1.000
_cell.angle_alpha   90.00
_cell.angle_beta   90.00
_cell.angle_gamma   90.00
#
_symmetry.space_group_name_H-M   'P 1'
#
loop_
_entity.id
_entity.type
_entity.pdbx_description
1 polymer ?
#
loop_
_entity_poly.entity_id
_entity_poly.type
_entity_poly.pdbx_seq_one_letter_code
_entity_poly.pdbx_strand_id
1 'polypeptide(L)'
;MIIRIVCAAVLAASLGGAALAQQEDAKASFVQAQNAGDWRGTKLIGASVYGPDNSSIGEITDVLIGGDGRIRAVVVGVGGFLDVAEKDVAMPFEALTITRGAANGAIDKVTVRYTKDQLKAAPRFSFEQMSSPQTTGAGGSAPHQ
;
A
#
# COMPACT_ATOMS: atom_id res chain seq x y z
N MET A 1 2.55 -80.28 -2.33
CA MET A 1 1.44 -81.24 -2.22
C MET A 1 0.26 -80.59 -1.55
N ILE A 2 -0.86 -80.54 -2.29
CA ILE A 2 -2.25 -80.26 -1.86
C ILE A 2 -2.58 -78.83 -1.38
N ILE A 3 -3.10 -77.98 -2.24
CA ILE A 3 -4.48 -77.75 -2.80
C ILE A 3 -5.56 -77.70 -1.69
N ARG A 4 -6.23 -76.52 -1.66
CA ARG A 4 -7.70 -76.25 -1.66
C ARG A 4 -7.95 -74.80 -1.25
N ILE A 5 -8.28 -73.92 -2.19
CA ILE A 5 -9.57 -73.53 -2.73
C ILE A 5 -10.71 -73.57 -1.71
N VAL A 6 -11.21 -72.45 -1.29
CA VAL A 6 -12.65 -72.17 -1.16
C VAL A 6 -12.92 -70.65 -1.29
N CYS A 7 -13.87 -70.44 -2.12
CA CYS A 7 -14.52 -69.21 -2.58
C CYS A 7 -15.21 -68.32 -1.53
N ALA A 8 -15.40 -67.13 -1.99
CA ALA A 8 -16.60 -66.28 -1.89
C ALA A 8 -16.90 -65.57 -0.55
N ALA A 9 -16.90 -64.26 -0.60
CA ALA A 9 -18.13 -63.50 -0.52
C ALA A 9 -17.83 -62.02 -0.70
N VAL A 10 -18.40 -61.46 -1.73
CA VAL A 10 -18.55 -60.04 -2.01
C VAL A 10 -19.44 -59.42 -0.93
N LEU A 11 -18.97 -58.36 -0.27
CA LEU A 11 -19.88 -57.36 0.31
C LEU A 11 -19.30 -55.97 0.04
N ALA A 12 -19.87 -55.34 -0.95
CA ALA A 12 -19.71 -53.92 -1.22
C ALA A 12 -20.36 -53.14 -0.07
N ALA A 13 -19.55 -52.50 0.74
CA ALA A 13 -19.98 -51.47 1.66
C ALA A 13 -19.43 -50.13 1.14
N SER A 14 -20.25 -49.44 0.36
CA SER A 14 -20.08 -48.06 -0.02
C SER A 14 -20.25 -47.19 1.22
N LEU A 15 -19.20 -46.93 1.96
CA LEU A 15 -19.17 -45.87 2.93
C LEU A 15 -18.84 -44.57 2.18
N GLY A 16 -19.90 -43.79 1.94
CA GLY A 16 -19.78 -42.40 1.55
C GLY A 16 -18.92 -41.64 2.57
N GLY A 17 -17.67 -41.42 2.22
CA GLY A 17 -16.83 -40.48 2.94
C GLY A 17 -17.41 -39.09 2.84
N ALA A 18 -18.10 -38.64 3.88
CA ALA A 18 -18.35 -37.22 4.07
C ALA A 18 -16.98 -36.56 4.18
N ALA A 19 -16.57 -35.89 3.10
CA ALA A 19 -15.48 -34.94 3.15
C ALA A 19 -15.90 -33.83 4.11
N LEU A 20 -15.48 -33.96 5.35
CA LEU A 20 -15.45 -32.84 6.26
C LEU A 20 -14.46 -31.86 5.65
N ALA A 21 -14.97 -30.85 4.95
CA ALA A 21 -14.21 -29.67 4.63
C ALA A 21 -13.71 -29.11 5.96
N GLN A 22 -12.45 -29.36 6.25
CA GLN A 22 -11.73 -28.65 7.31
C GLN A 22 -11.74 -27.18 6.86
N GLN A 23 -12.67 -26.42 7.40
CA GLN A 23 -12.54 -25.00 7.48
C GLN A 23 -11.30 -24.78 8.38
N GLU A 24 -10.15 -24.60 7.75
CA GLU A 24 -9.02 -23.96 8.41
C GLU A 24 -9.52 -22.59 8.82
N ASP A 25 -9.90 -22.46 10.08
CA ASP A 25 -10.06 -21.16 10.71
C ASP A 25 -8.76 -20.41 10.43
N ALA A 26 -8.82 -19.40 9.55
CA ALA A 26 -7.71 -18.53 9.27
C ALA A 26 -7.37 -17.86 10.60
N LYS A 27 -6.43 -18.48 11.33
CA LYS A 27 -5.97 -18.00 12.61
C LYS A 27 -5.44 -16.60 12.36
N ALA A 28 -6.14 -15.60 12.85
CA ALA A 28 -5.74 -14.21 12.70
C ALA A 28 -4.29 -14.08 13.17
N SER A 29 -3.39 -13.81 12.24
CA SER A 29 -1.97 -13.67 12.53
C SER A 29 -1.72 -12.22 12.92
N PHE A 30 -1.51 -12.00 14.20
CA PHE A 30 -1.13 -10.68 14.72
C PHE A 30 0.37 -10.48 14.62
N VAL A 31 0.80 -9.36 14.05
CA VAL A 31 2.19 -8.95 13.99
C VAL A 31 2.58 -8.39 15.36
N GLN A 32 3.51 -9.02 16.04
CA GLN A 32 3.92 -8.66 17.40
C GLN A 32 5.10 -7.67 17.41
N ALA A 33 5.89 -7.61 16.34
CA ALA A 33 7.06 -6.76 16.24
C ALA A 33 7.31 -6.32 14.80
N GLN A 34 7.98 -5.20 14.65
CA GLN A 34 8.46 -4.72 13.36
C GLN A 34 9.61 -5.59 12.86
N ASN A 35 9.58 -5.99 11.59
CA ASN A 35 10.71 -6.66 10.95
C ASN A 35 11.85 -5.68 10.63
N ALA A 36 13.08 -6.19 10.54
CA ALA A 36 14.25 -5.37 10.22
C ALA A 36 14.15 -4.66 8.86
N GLY A 37 13.34 -5.21 7.93
CA GLY A 37 13.09 -4.62 6.60
C GLY A 37 11.99 -3.56 6.56
N ASP A 38 11.16 -3.47 7.58
CA ASP A 38 9.99 -2.61 7.56
C ASP A 38 10.32 -1.14 7.77
N TRP A 39 9.58 -0.27 7.12
CA TRP A 39 9.60 1.17 7.33
C TRP A 39 8.34 1.61 8.09
N ARG A 40 8.51 2.46 9.06
CA ARG A 40 7.36 3.05 9.78
C ARG A 40 6.82 4.22 8.97
N GLY A 41 5.56 4.14 8.52
CA GLY A 41 4.92 5.20 7.75
C GLY A 41 5.00 6.58 8.43
N THR A 42 4.81 6.62 9.75
CA THR A 42 4.92 7.87 10.55
C THR A 42 6.33 8.45 10.62
N LYS A 43 7.35 7.70 10.22
CA LYS A 43 8.73 8.19 10.12
C LYS A 43 9.11 8.53 8.69
N LEU A 44 8.36 8.00 7.73
CA LEU A 44 8.54 8.34 6.33
C LEU A 44 7.88 9.69 6.01
N ILE A 45 6.67 9.90 6.48
CA ILE A 45 5.99 11.20 6.36
C ILE A 45 6.75 12.22 7.23
N GLY A 46 7.06 13.37 6.66
CA GLY A 46 7.88 14.43 7.24
C GLY A 46 9.40 14.20 7.09
N ALA A 47 9.82 13.08 6.47
CA ALA A 47 11.23 12.87 6.20
C ALA A 47 11.73 13.79 5.09
N SER A 48 12.88 14.44 5.34
CA SER A 48 13.51 15.31 4.36
C SER A 48 14.08 14.52 3.17
N VAL A 49 13.84 15.04 1.97
CA VAL A 49 14.25 14.45 0.69
C VAL A 49 15.40 15.26 0.09
N TYR A 50 16.43 14.54 -0.35
CA TYR A 50 17.63 15.12 -0.93
C TYR A 50 17.86 14.64 -2.37
N GLY A 51 18.43 15.50 -3.18
CA GLY A 51 18.86 15.20 -4.53
C GLY A 51 20.19 14.45 -4.59
N PRO A 52 20.65 14.10 -5.80
CA PRO A 52 21.91 13.39 -6.01
C PRO A 52 23.13 14.23 -5.61
N ASP A 53 23.02 15.53 -5.61
CA ASP A 53 24.01 16.53 -5.19
C ASP A 53 23.92 16.86 -3.67
N ASN A 54 23.12 16.10 -2.94
CA ASN A 54 22.85 16.33 -1.52
C ASN A 54 22.11 17.64 -1.22
N SER A 55 21.56 18.31 -2.22
CA SER A 55 20.70 19.48 -2.02
C SER A 55 19.36 19.07 -1.43
N SER A 56 18.83 19.87 -0.50
CA SER A 56 17.48 19.68 0.04
C SER A 56 16.44 20.00 -1.03
N ILE A 57 15.58 19.03 -1.32
CA ILE A 57 14.48 19.15 -2.27
C ILE A 57 13.20 19.59 -1.57
N GLY A 58 12.89 18.95 -0.45
CA GLY A 58 11.65 19.13 0.30
C GLY A 58 11.44 18.01 1.30
N GLU A 59 10.19 17.65 1.56
CA GLU A 59 9.84 16.57 2.51
C GLU A 59 8.74 15.67 1.95
N ILE A 60 8.63 14.48 2.48
CA ILE A 60 7.54 13.56 2.14
C ILE A 60 6.28 14.04 2.87
N THR A 61 5.25 14.42 2.12
CA THR A 61 3.97 14.91 2.64
C THR A 61 2.93 13.80 2.74
N ASP A 62 3.00 12.78 1.87
CA ASP A 62 2.04 11.68 1.89
C ASP A 62 2.59 10.40 1.25
N VAL A 63 1.88 9.28 1.49
CA VAL A 63 2.20 7.96 0.96
C VAL A 63 0.94 7.35 0.34
N LEU A 64 1.01 7.03 -0.95
CA LEU A 64 -0.11 6.43 -1.68
C LEU A 64 -0.02 4.90 -1.63
N ILE A 65 -1.04 4.29 -1.05
CA ILE A 65 -1.19 2.84 -0.96
C ILE A 65 -2.18 2.39 -2.03
N GLY A 66 -1.78 1.46 -2.87
CA GLY A 66 -2.64 0.87 -3.89
C GLY A 66 -3.74 0.00 -3.27
N GLY A 67 -4.78 -0.31 -4.04
CA GLY A 67 -5.84 -1.22 -3.64
C GLY A 67 -5.36 -2.66 -3.36
N ASP A 68 -4.16 -3.00 -3.79
CA ASP A 68 -3.44 -4.24 -3.50
C ASP A 68 -2.68 -4.22 -2.15
N GLY A 69 -2.77 -3.13 -1.40
CA GLY A 69 -2.10 -2.93 -0.13
C GLY A 69 -0.61 -2.56 -0.23
N ARG A 70 -0.08 -2.34 -1.42
CA ARG A 70 1.33 -1.96 -1.63
C ARG A 70 1.49 -0.45 -1.69
N ILE A 71 2.62 0.05 -1.21
CA ILE A 71 3.00 1.44 -1.43
C ILE A 71 3.29 1.61 -2.92
N ARG A 72 2.50 2.47 -3.58
CA ARG A 72 2.63 2.78 -4.99
C ARG A 72 3.54 3.98 -5.22
N ALA A 73 3.33 5.02 -4.45
CA ALA A 73 4.05 6.28 -4.62
C ALA A 73 4.18 7.02 -3.30
N VAL A 74 5.07 7.98 -3.28
CA VAL A 74 5.15 9.01 -2.24
C VAL A 74 4.88 10.37 -2.85
N VAL A 75 4.27 11.24 -2.08
CA VAL A 75 4.09 12.64 -2.42
C VAL A 75 5.18 13.44 -1.72
N VAL A 76 5.90 14.23 -2.47
CA VAL A 76 6.97 15.10 -1.97
C VAL A 76 6.57 16.54 -2.19
N GLY A 77 6.53 17.30 -1.13
CA GLY A 77 6.40 18.75 -1.17
C GLY A 77 7.73 19.38 -1.59
N VAL A 78 7.79 19.85 -2.84
CA VAL A 78 9.00 20.44 -3.42
C VAL A 78 8.94 21.95 -3.31
N GLY A 79 9.91 22.53 -2.68
CA GLY A 79 9.96 23.97 -2.44
C GLY A 79 9.84 24.28 -0.95
N GLY A 80 9.31 25.41 -0.58
CA GLY A 80 9.06 25.75 0.84
C GLY A 80 10.21 26.44 1.56
N PHE A 81 11.15 27.04 0.85
CA PHE A 81 12.10 28.00 1.44
C PHE A 81 11.79 29.41 0.90
N LEU A 82 11.33 30.28 1.80
CA LEU A 82 11.10 31.70 1.58
C LEU A 82 10.21 32.03 0.34
N ASP A 83 8.89 32.07 0.54
CA ASP A 83 7.88 32.67 -0.36
C ASP A 83 7.55 31.95 -1.69
N VAL A 84 8.03 30.74 -1.94
CA VAL A 84 7.55 29.94 -3.07
C VAL A 84 6.57 28.89 -2.57
N ALA A 85 5.35 28.90 -3.11
CA ALA A 85 4.33 27.90 -2.80
C ALA A 85 4.90 26.49 -3.00
N GLU A 86 4.78 25.67 -1.97
CA GLU A 86 5.12 24.25 -2.03
C GLU A 86 4.34 23.56 -3.14
N LYS A 87 5.01 22.70 -3.89
CA LYS A 87 4.43 21.96 -4.99
C LYS A 87 4.52 20.48 -4.71
N ASP A 88 3.38 19.83 -4.59
CA ASP A 88 3.32 18.39 -4.46
C ASP A 88 3.69 17.69 -5.76
N VAL A 89 4.59 16.73 -5.67
CA VAL A 89 5.00 15.87 -6.77
C VAL A 89 4.94 14.41 -6.29
N ALA A 90 4.14 13.59 -6.97
CA ALA A 90 4.10 12.17 -6.69
C ALA A 90 5.18 11.44 -7.50
N MET A 91 5.91 10.54 -6.84
CA MET A 91 6.91 9.70 -7.49
C MET A 91 6.81 8.25 -7.01
N PRO A 92 7.17 7.25 -7.86
CA PRO A 92 7.16 5.86 -7.45
C PRO A 92 8.03 5.64 -6.21
N PHE A 93 7.60 4.77 -5.29
CA PHE A 93 8.33 4.48 -4.06
C PHE A 93 9.73 3.95 -4.34
N GLU A 94 9.91 3.19 -5.43
CA GLU A 94 11.19 2.61 -5.86
C GLU A 94 12.20 3.68 -6.32
N ALA A 95 11.74 4.92 -6.56
CA ALA A 95 12.64 6.02 -6.90
C ALA A 95 13.39 6.57 -5.69
N LEU A 96 13.00 6.16 -4.47
CA LEU A 96 13.62 6.59 -3.23
C LEU A 96 14.71 5.61 -2.79
N THR A 97 15.79 6.15 -2.29
CA THR A 97 16.79 5.43 -1.51
C THR A 97 16.70 5.89 -0.06
N ILE A 98 16.29 5.00 0.83
CA ILE A 98 16.08 5.32 2.24
C ILE A 98 17.23 4.73 3.05
N THR A 99 17.96 5.59 3.74
CA THR A 99 19.06 5.20 4.64
C THR A 99 18.52 5.07 6.06
N ARG A 100 18.89 3.96 6.73
CA ARG A 100 18.49 3.70 8.11
C ARG A 100 19.39 4.46 9.07
N GLY A 101 18.78 5.11 10.04
CA GLY A 101 19.47 5.64 11.19
C GLY A 101 19.82 4.56 12.22
N ALA A 102 20.71 4.90 13.13
CA ALA A 102 21.18 3.99 14.20
C ALA A 102 20.08 3.63 15.21
N ALA A 103 19.06 4.45 15.38
CA ALA A 103 17.94 4.17 16.27
C ALA A 103 16.86 3.34 15.59
N ASN A 104 16.19 2.46 16.35
CA ASN A 104 15.17 1.51 15.90
C ASN A 104 14.14 2.12 14.92
N GLY A 105 14.28 1.79 13.62
CA GLY A 105 13.37 2.21 12.58
C GLY A 105 13.43 3.70 12.24
N ALA A 106 14.43 4.43 12.73
CA ALA A 106 14.67 5.81 12.31
C ALA A 106 15.08 5.85 10.84
N ILE A 107 14.64 6.88 10.14
CA ILE A 107 15.11 7.24 8.82
C ILE A 107 16.18 8.31 9.02
N ASP A 108 17.39 8.02 8.56
CA ASP A 108 18.47 8.97 8.58
C ASP A 108 18.36 9.94 7.41
N LYS A 109 18.14 9.39 6.22
CA LYS A 109 18.10 10.16 5.00
C LYS A 109 17.24 9.50 3.93
N VAL A 110 16.53 10.32 3.17
CA VAL A 110 15.85 9.91 1.94
C VAL A 110 16.49 10.64 0.78
N THR A 111 16.96 9.91 -0.22
CA THR A 111 17.54 10.48 -1.44
C THR A 111 16.77 10.02 -2.65
N VAL A 112 16.70 10.87 -3.68
CA VAL A 112 16.10 10.58 -4.97
C VAL A 112 17.09 10.83 -6.10
N ARG A 113 16.85 10.21 -7.26
CA ARG A 113 17.71 10.39 -8.45
C ARG A 113 17.44 11.71 -9.19
N TYR A 114 16.40 12.42 -8.82
CA TYR A 114 15.97 13.64 -9.48
C TYR A 114 16.57 14.88 -8.80
N THR A 115 16.95 15.86 -9.59
CA THR A 115 17.35 17.16 -9.06
C THR A 115 16.11 17.97 -8.64
N LYS A 116 16.34 18.97 -7.79
CA LYS A 116 15.27 19.89 -7.38
C LYS A 116 14.58 20.56 -8.57
N ASP A 117 15.35 20.95 -9.59
CA ASP A 117 14.81 21.61 -10.78
C ASP A 117 13.98 20.66 -11.65
N GLN A 118 14.39 19.39 -11.77
CA GLN A 118 13.59 18.37 -12.44
C GLN A 118 12.25 18.16 -11.73
N LEU A 119 12.23 18.14 -10.42
CA LEU A 119 10.99 17.98 -9.66
C LEU A 119 10.12 19.24 -9.70
N LYS A 120 10.71 20.42 -9.73
CA LYS A 120 9.97 21.67 -9.98
C LYS A 120 9.31 21.68 -11.36
N ALA A 121 9.94 21.10 -12.37
CA ALA A 121 9.38 20.98 -13.72
C ALA A 121 8.35 19.84 -13.86
N ALA A 122 8.35 18.85 -12.94
CA ALA A 122 7.42 17.72 -12.96
C ALA A 122 5.96 18.20 -12.86
N PRO A 123 4.98 17.42 -13.31
CA PRO A 123 3.57 17.72 -13.10
C PRO A 123 3.23 17.86 -11.60
N ARG A 124 2.36 18.84 -11.28
CA ARG A 124 1.81 18.92 -9.92
C ARG A 124 0.92 17.73 -9.66
N PHE A 125 1.12 17.08 -8.53
CA PHE A 125 0.19 16.08 -8.03
C PHE A 125 -1.01 16.77 -7.39
N SER A 126 -2.20 16.23 -7.63
CA SER A 126 -3.43 16.63 -6.96
C SER A 126 -4.14 15.37 -6.49
N PHE A 127 -4.61 15.40 -5.24
CA PHE A 127 -5.50 14.36 -4.76
C PHE A 127 -6.82 14.45 -5.51
N GLU A 128 -7.35 13.32 -5.99
CA GLU A 128 -8.71 13.31 -6.52
C GLU A 128 -9.65 13.74 -5.40
N GLN A 129 -10.30 14.86 -5.59
CA GLN A 129 -11.46 15.19 -4.81
C GLN A 129 -12.54 14.18 -5.22
N MET A 130 -12.90 13.27 -4.31
CA MET A 130 -14.09 12.47 -4.49
C MET A 130 -15.23 13.46 -4.72
N SER A 131 -15.67 13.57 -5.96
CA SER A 131 -16.88 14.35 -6.29
C SER A 131 -17.99 13.74 -5.47
N SER A 132 -18.47 14.48 -4.48
CA SER A 132 -19.65 14.09 -3.73
C SER A 132 -20.73 13.74 -4.74
N PRO A 133 -21.45 12.62 -4.59
CA PRO A 133 -22.53 12.30 -5.51
C PRO A 133 -23.48 13.49 -5.55
N GLN A 134 -23.57 14.11 -6.72
CA GLN A 134 -24.48 15.21 -6.96
C GLN A 134 -25.88 14.65 -6.82
N THR A 135 -26.51 14.87 -5.66
CA THR A 135 -27.93 14.56 -5.45
C THR A 135 -28.69 15.47 -6.39
N THR A 136 -29.08 14.93 -7.52
CA THR A 136 -30.01 15.61 -8.44
C THR A 136 -31.36 15.62 -7.74
N GLY A 137 -31.59 16.66 -6.94
CA GLY A 137 -32.91 16.97 -6.39
C GLY A 137 -33.85 17.31 -7.54
N ALA A 138 -34.64 16.34 -7.96
CA ALA A 138 -35.79 16.61 -8.81
C ALA A 138 -36.79 17.44 -8.00
N GLY A 139 -36.64 18.74 -8.07
CA GLY A 139 -37.65 19.69 -7.60
C GLY A 139 -38.88 19.62 -8.51
N GLY A 140 -39.80 18.74 -8.19
CA GLY A 140 -41.16 18.77 -8.77
C GLY A 140 -41.88 19.99 -8.28
N SER A 141 -41.93 21.04 -9.10
CA SER A 141 -42.90 22.14 -8.91
C SER A 141 -44.29 21.64 -9.31
N ALA A 142 -45.18 21.45 -8.34
CA ALA A 142 -46.60 21.29 -8.59
C ALA A 142 -47.23 22.67 -8.84
N PRO A 143 -48.00 22.87 -9.90
CA PRO A 143 -48.77 24.11 -10.09
C PRO A 143 -49.97 24.12 -9.20
N HIS A 144 -50.11 25.14 -8.39
CA HIS A 144 -51.35 25.49 -7.71
C HIS A 144 -52.32 26.13 -8.71
N GLN A 145 -53.49 25.55 -8.87
CA GLN A 145 -54.72 26.23 -9.28
C GLN A 145 -55.55 26.55 -8.07
#